data_a40167ab8beacc7bcee15d99c9e3638b
#
_entry.id   a40167ab8beacc7bcee15d99c9e3638b
#
_cell.length_a   1.000
_cell.length_b   1.000
_cell.length_c   1.000
_cell.angle_alpha   90.00
_cell.angle_beta   90.00
_cell.angle_gamma   90.00
#
_symmetry.space_group_name_H-M   'P 1'
#
loop_
_entity.id
_entity.type
_entity.pdbx_description
1 polymer ?
#
loop_
_entity_poly.entity_id
_entity_poly.type
_entity_poly.pdbx_seq_one_letter_code
_entity_poly.pdbx_strand_id
1 'polypeptide(L)'
;MFKKLSTLLFIALSTSIFAQDGTRVYEFLNITTSPRQAALGGNAATSWDADPNSSLWNPALMNREMHGQFGINYVNYIADVDFGTFSTVYEIDQENFVSVHGQYVDYGKLIGTDENGNVTGNFKANDAAITVGYARVLGDYWTVGANIKYINSTIESYKSSAIAGDVGLSYHDFDKNINVSLVVRNIGQQIQTYNGKKEDMPTQVNLGISHRLEHVPLEFTFSLHDLQKFDISQPYNKNGQEVSAGRKMIDHLSVGAELFPESDFNMRLGYNFKRGNELAAEGIRSLSGLTY
;
A
#
# COMPACT_ATOMS: atom_id res chain seq x y z
N MET A 1 -26.83 24.42 3.36
CA MET A 1 -26.54 23.09 2.81
C MET A 1 -25.22 22.49 3.35
N PHE A 2 -24.15 23.25 3.51
CA PHE A 2 -22.85 22.80 4.05
C PHE A 2 -22.86 22.26 5.50
N LYS A 3 -23.70 22.81 6.41
CA LYS A 3 -23.79 22.33 7.80
C LYS A 3 -24.35 20.90 7.93
N LYS A 4 -25.22 20.46 7.03
CA LYS A 4 -25.77 19.08 7.05
C LYS A 4 -24.81 18.06 6.46
N LEU A 5 -23.94 18.47 5.54
CA LEU A 5 -22.91 17.61 4.93
C LEU A 5 -21.78 17.33 5.92
N SER A 6 -21.37 18.34 6.72
CA SER A 6 -20.35 18.16 7.76
C SER A 6 -20.80 17.23 8.90
N THR A 7 -22.11 17.25 9.24
CA THR A 7 -22.66 16.37 10.27
C THR A 7 -22.75 14.92 9.80
N LEU A 8 -23.06 14.68 8.52
CA LEU A 8 -23.05 13.34 7.93
C LEU A 8 -21.62 12.76 7.81
N LEU A 9 -20.64 13.59 7.50
CA LEU A 9 -19.24 13.19 7.46
C LEU A 9 -18.71 12.80 8.85
N PHE A 10 -19.12 13.52 9.90
CA PHE A 10 -18.73 13.22 11.28
C PHE A 10 -19.40 11.95 11.85
N ILE A 11 -20.61 11.64 11.42
CA ILE A 11 -21.32 10.41 11.83
C ILE A 11 -20.72 9.18 11.13
N ALA A 12 -20.22 9.31 9.90
CA ALA A 12 -19.53 8.24 9.20
C ALA A 12 -18.15 7.89 9.81
N LEU A 13 -17.49 8.85 10.50
CA LEU A 13 -16.23 8.60 11.21
C LEU A 13 -16.38 7.96 12.59
N SER A 14 -17.60 7.85 13.14
CA SER A 14 -17.85 7.28 14.47
C SER A 14 -18.12 5.78 14.48
N THR A 15 -18.03 5.09 13.34
CA THR A 15 -17.94 3.63 13.36
C THR A 15 -16.61 3.25 13.95
N SER A 16 -16.59 2.86 15.21
CA SER A 16 -15.43 2.32 15.92
C SER A 16 -14.89 1.16 15.08
N ILE A 17 -13.78 1.40 14.39
CA ILE A 17 -12.98 0.33 13.78
C ILE A 17 -12.34 -0.40 14.96
N PHE A 18 -13.06 -1.35 15.55
CA PHE A 18 -12.45 -2.30 16.45
C PHE A 18 -11.55 -3.18 15.58
N ALA A 19 -10.27 -2.90 15.62
CA ALA A 19 -9.26 -3.84 15.15
C ALA A 19 -9.32 -5.03 16.12
N GLN A 20 -10.12 -6.03 15.79
CA GLN A 20 -9.99 -7.33 16.40
C GLN A 20 -8.62 -7.89 16.00
N ASP A 21 -7.91 -8.45 16.94
CA ASP A 21 -6.68 -9.25 16.72
C ASP A 21 -7.08 -10.58 16.04
N GLY A 22 -7.66 -10.48 14.85
CA GLY A 22 -8.03 -11.58 13.98
C GLY A 22 -6.94 -11.82 12.94
N THR A 23 -6.84 -13.04 12.46
CA THR A 23 -6.07 -13.36 11.27
C THR A 23 -6.58 -12.51 10.11
N ARG A 24 -5.72 -11.69 9.52
CA ARG A 24 -6.03 -10.92 8.32
C ARG A 24 -5.83 -11.79 7.09
N VAL A 25 -6.70 -11.63 6.11
CA VAL A 25 -6.55 -12.27 4.80
C VAL A 25 -6.11 -11.26 3.75
N TYR A 26 -5.63 -11.75 2.62
CA TYR A 26 -5.26 -10.96 1.45
C TYR A 26 -4.16 -9.91 1.71
N GLU A 27 -3.21 -10.20 2.58
CA GLU A 27 -2.09 -9.30 2.87
C GLU A 27 -1.24 -8.98 1.61
N PHE A 28 -1.38 -9.77 0.54
CA PHE A 28 -0.76 -9.48 -0.75
C PHE A 28 -1.18 -8.13 -1.34
N LEU A 29 -2.35 -7.59 -0.97
CA LEU A 29 -2.80 -6.24 -1.37
C LEU A 29 -1.91 -5.13 -0.84
N ASN A 30 -1.12 -5.41 0.20
CA ASN A 30 -0.18 -4.48 0.83
C ASN A 30 1.27 -4.65 0.33
N ILE A 31 1.51 -5.59 -0.59
CA ILE A 31 2.83 -5.71 -1.23
C ILE A 31 3.06 -4.47 -2.11
N THR A 32 4.23 -3.86 -1.96
CA THR A 32 4.63 -2.70 -2.75
C THR A 32 4.66 -3.05 -4.24
N THR A 33 3.95 -2.28 -5.04
CA THR A 33 3.65 -2.61 -6.44
C THR A 33 4.65 -2.06 -7.44
N SER A 34 5.42 -1.04 -7.08
CA SER A 34 6.41 -0.46 -8.00
C SER A 34 7.81 -0.39 -7.37
N PRO A 35 8.88 -0.51 -8.19
CA PRO A 35 10.26 -0.31 -7.76
C PRO A 35 10.48 1.07 -7.12
N ARG A 36 9.83 2.12 -7.64
CA ARG A 36 9.91 3.46 -7.08
C ARG A 36 9.39 3.51 -5.65
N GLN A 37 8.21 2.98 -5.40
CA GLN A 37 7.66 2.92 -4.05
C GLN A 37 8.53 2.08 -3.11
N ALA A 38 9.04 0.95 -3.61
CA ALA A 38 9.95 0.10 -2.84
C ALA A 38 11.19 0.87 -2.39
N ALA A 39 11.82 1.61 -3.31
CA ALA A 39 13.01 2.40 -3.03
C ALA A 39 12.76 3.56 -2.05
N LEU A 40 11.54 4.13 -2.01
CA LEU A 40 11.15 5.22 -1.11
C LEU A 40 10.61 4.73 0.25
N GLY A 41 10.92 3.50 0.66
CA GLY A 41 10.50 2.94 1.96
C GLY A 41 9.22 2.09 1.92
N GLY A 42 8.65 1.86 0.74
CA GLY A 42 7.54 0.91 0.52
C GLY A 42 6.12 1.47 0.71
N ASN A 43 5.95 2.64 1.30
CA ASN A 43 4.63 3.21 1.64
C ASN A 43 4.41 4.63 1.08
N ALA A 44 5.09 4.99 -0.02
CA ALA A 44 4.98 6.31 -0.62
C ALA A 44 3.57 6.54 -1.19
N ALA A 45 2.75 7.33 -0.49
CA ALA A 45 1.37 7.64 -0.86
C ALA A 45 1.25 8.96 -1.66
N THR A 46 2.37 9.65 -1.94
CA THR A 46 2.41 11.00 -2.51
C THR A 46 3.20 11.10 -3.81
N SER A 47 3.63 9.99 -4.41
CA SER A 47 4.38 10.02 -5.66
C SER A 47 3.53 10.58 -6.79
N TRP A 48 3.82 11.83 -7.18
CA TRP A 48 3.17 12.51 -8.30
C TRP A 48 4.10 12.41 -9.52
N ASP A 49 3.82 11.44 -10.39
CA ASP A 49 4.64 11.12 -11.55
C ASP A 49 3.82 10.40 -12.63
N ALA A 50 4.47 9.98 -13.70
CA ALA A 50 3.87 9.24 -14.81
C ALA A 50 3.69 7.72 -14.54
N ASP A 51 4.07 7.20 -13.35
CA ASP A 51 3.95 5.77 -13.04
C ASP A 51 2.50 5.38 -12.68
N PRO A 52 1.78 4.65 -13.55
CA PRO A 52 0.39 4.27 -13.30
C PRO A 52 0.23 3.33 -12.08
N ASN A 53 1.32 2.71 -11.58
CA ASN A 53 1.27 1.88 -10.39
C ASN A 53 0.98 2.70 -9.12
N SER A 54 1.32 3.98 -9.11
CA SER A 54 1.02 4.88 -7.99
C SER A 54 -0.48 5.00 -7.76
N SER A 55 -1.31 4.95 -8.81
CA SER A 55 -2.77 5.03 -8.72
C SER A 55 -3.43 3.77 -8.14
N LEU A 56 -2.81 2.61 -8.25
CA LEU A 56 -3.25 1.40 -7.52
C LEU A 56 -3.08 1.57 -6.01
N TRP A 57 -2.02 2.27 -5.60
CA TRP A 57 -1.73 2.54 -4.20
C TRP A 57 -2.59 3.66 -3.62
N ASN A 58 -2.75 4.76 -4.38
CA ASN A 58 -3.61 5.88 -4.02
C ASN A 58 -4.33 6.41 -5.27
N PRO A 59 -5.65 6.18 -5.43
CA PRO A 59 -6.39 6.60 -6.61
C PRO A 59 -6.40 8.12 -6.83
N ALA A 60 -6.17 8.93 -5.79
CA ALA A 60 -6.09 10.39 -5.92
C ALA A 60 -4.78 10.89 -6.55
N LEU A 61 -3.84 10.00 -6.89
CA LEU A 61 -2.60 10.34 -7.62
C LEU A 61 -2.77 10.25 -9.15
N MET A 62 -3.92 9.79 -9.65
CA MET A 62 -4.15 9.78 -11.10
C MET A 62 -4.00 11.19 -11.67
N ASN A 63 -3.20 11.30 -12.71
CA ASN A 63 -2.88 12.54 -13.36
C ASN A 63 -2.67 12.34 -14.86
N ARG A 64 -2.52 13.47 -15.58
CA ARG A 64 -2.41 13.49 -17.03
C ARG A 64 -1.15 12.81 -17.56
N GLU A 65 -0.05 12.81 -16.81
CA GLU A 65 1.21 12.16 -17.23
C GLU A 65 1.07 10.64 -17.29
N MET A 66 0.14 10.07 -16.52
CA MET A 66 -0.17 8.64 -16.55
C MET A 66 -1.04 8.22 -17.74
N HIS A 67 -1.62 9.17 -18.51
CA HIS A 67 -2.52 8.86 -19.62
C HIS A 67 -1.86 8.00 -20.68
N GLY A 68 -2.45 6.83 -20.96
CA GLY A 68 -1.95 5.87 -21.95
C GLY A 68 -0.68 5.12 -21.53
N GLN A 69 -0.19 5.34 -20.29
CA GLN A 69 0.94 4.60 -19.76
C GLN A 69 0.52 3.20 -19.28
N PHE A 70 1.45 2.26 -19.40
CA PHE A 70 1.32 0.90 -18.90
C PHE A 70 2.44 0.61 -17.92
N GLY A 71 2.09 0.22 -16.71
CA GLY A 71 3.02 -0.28 -15.70
C GLY A 71 2.91 -1.80 -15.59
N ILE A 72 4.02 -2.51 -15.79
CA ILE A 72 4.10 -3.97 -15.56
C ILE A 72 5.27 -4.19 -14.62
N ASN A 73 5.02 -4.89 -13.51
CA ASN A 73 6.06 -5.28 -12.58
C ASN A 73 6.01 -6.78 -12.36
N TYR A 74 7.16 -7.37 -12.24
CA TYR A 74 7.34 -8.76 -11.83
C TYR A 74 8.46 -8.84 -10.81
N VAL A 75 8.22 -9.52 -9.72
CA VAL A 75 9.18 -9.70 -8.63
C VAL A 75 9.21 -11.18 -8.25
N ASN A 76 10.38 -11.77 -8.33
CA ASN A 76 10.64 -13.07 -7.75
C ASN A 76 11.17 -12.88 -6.32
N TYR A 77 10.38 -13.34 -5.35
CA TYR A 77 10.75 -13.31 -3.95
C TYR A 77 11.49 -14.59 -3.54
N ILE A 78 11.92 -14.62 -2.27
CA ILE A 78 12.46 -15.84 -1.65
C ILE A 78 11.39 -16.95 -1.65
N ALA A 79 11.82 -18.20 -1.61
CA ALA A 79 10.98 -19.39 -1.52
C ALA A 79 10.03 -19.59 -2.72
N ASP A 80 10.48 -19.25 -3.92
CA ASP A 80 9.73 -19.42 -5.17
C ASP A 80 8.37 -18.69 -5.21
N VAL A 81 8.24 -17.60 -4.45
CA VAL A 81 7.05 -16.74 -4.50
C VAL A 81 7.22 -15.72 -5.63
N ASP A 82 6.28 -15.72 -6.56
CA ASP A 82 6.23 -14.78 -7.68
C ASP A 82 5.10 -13.79 -7.50
N PHE A 83 5.39 -12.51 -7.72
CA PHE A 83 4.42 -11.42 -7.65
C PHE A 83 4.46 -10.59 -8.94
N GLY A 84 3.29 -10.39 -9.54
CA GLY A 84 3.14 -9.59 -10.75
C GLY A 84 2.06 -8.53 -10.61
N THR A 85 2.27 -7.37 -11.21
CA THR A 85 1.26 -6.31 -11.34
C THR A 85 1.18 -5.76 -12.74
N PHE A 86 -0.02 -5.30 -13.07
CA PHE A 86 -0.32 -4.52 -14.27
C PHE A 86 -1.12 -3.30 -13.85
N SER A 87 -0.82 -2.14 -14.44
CA SER A 87 -1.52 -0.89 -14.17
C SER A 87 -1.60 -0.05 -15.43
N THR A 88 -2.74 0.59 -15.65
CA THR A 88 -2.93 1.60 -16.70
C THR A 88 -3.90 2.67 -16.25
N VAL A 89 -3.70 3.89 -16.74
CA VAL A 89 -4.56 5.04 -16.47
C VAL A 89 -4.97 5.68 -17.79
N TYR A 90 -6.23 6.08 -17.89
CA TYR A 90 -6.79 6.79 -19.03
C TYR A 90 -7.46 8.08 -18.58
N GLU A 91 -7.10 9.19 -19.20
CA GLU A 91 -7.75 10.50 -19.04
C GLU A 91 -9.03 10.52 -19.89
N ILE A 92 -10.19 10.69 -19.25
CA ILE A 92 -11.48 10.86 -19.94
C ILE A 92 -11.58 12.30 -20.46
N ASP A 93 -11.24 13.23 -19.58
CA ASP A 93 -11.13 14.66 -19.84
C ASP A 93 -10.12 15.29 -18.88
N GLN A 94 -9.90 16.59 -18.94
CA GLN A 94 -8.87 17.30 -18.15
C GLN A 94 -9.00 17.12 -16.62
N GLU A 95 -10.20 16.77 -16.14
CA GLU A 95 -10.48 16.62 -14.71
C GLU A 95 -10.71 15.17 -14.28
N ASN A 96 -11.03 14.26 -15.21
CA ASN A 96 -11.54 12.94 -14.91
C ASN A 96 -10.64 11.84 -15.47
N PHE A 97 -10.26 10.90 -14.60
CA PHE A 97 -9.36 9.78 -14.90
C PHE A 97 -9.99 8.46 -14.49
N VAL A 98 -9.70 7.41 -15.23
CA VAL A 98 -10.02 6.02 -14.88
C VAL A 98 -8.77 5.18 -14.93
N SER A 99 -8.73 4.12 -14.13
CA SER A 99 -7.63 3.18 -14.11
C SER A 99 -8.11 1.73 -14.07
N VAL A 100 -7.25 0.84 -14.56
CA VAL A 100 -7.41 -0.61 -14.42
C VAL A 100 -6.10 -1.20 -13.94
N HIS A 101 -6.18 -2.07 -12.91
CA HIS A 101 -5.01 -2.73 -12.36
C HIS A 101 -5.29 -4.22 -12.14
N GLY A 102 -4.23 -5.00 -12.24
CA GLY A 102 -4.19 -6.40 -11.86
C GLY A 102 -3.04 -6.66 -10.90
N GLN A 103 -3.27 -7.50 -9.91
CA GLN A 103 -2.25 -8.03 -9.00
C GLN A 103 -2.38 -9.55 -8.96
N TYR A 104 -1.27 -10.25 -8.99
CA TYR A 104 -1.23 -11.71 -8.91
C TYR A 104 -0.02 -12.17 -8.10
N VAL A 105 -0.25 -13.11 -7.20
CA VAL A 105 0.78 -13.80 -6.42
C VAL A 105 0.66 -15.29 -6.62
N ASP A 106 1.76 -15.95 -6.96
CA ASP A 106 1.92 -17.40 -6.89
C ASP A 106 2.88 -17.72 -5.74
N TYR A 107 2.42 -18.51 -4.79
CA TYR A 107 3.21 -18.90 -3.62
C TYR A 107 4.10 -20.12 -3.88
N GLY A 108 4.22 -20.54 -5.13
CA GLY A 108 5.03 -21.68 -5.53
C GLY A 108 4.46 -23.03 -5.03
N LYS A 109 5.38 -23.95 -4.74
CA LYS A 109 5.02 -25.28 -4.22
C LYS A 109 5.16 -25.30 -2.72
N LEU A 110 4.06 -25.47 -2.02
CA LEU A 110 4.02 -25.60 -0.56
C LEU A 110 3.97 -27.07 -0.15
N ILE A 111 4.69 -27.43 0.91
CA ILE A 111 4.74 -28.78 1.45
C ILE A 111 3.61 -28.95 2.47
N GLY A 112 2.67 -29.85 2.19
CA GLY A 112 1.63 -30.25 3.11
C GLY A 112 2.15 -31.21 4.15
N THR A 113 1.76 -31.03 5.42
CA THR A 113 2.06 -31.93 6.51
C THR A 113 0.80 -32.27 7.31
N ASP A 114 0.74 -33.48 7.86
CA ASP A 114 -0.30 -33.87 8.81
C ASP A 114 -0.01 -33.30 10.22
N GLU A 115 -0.92 -33.53 11.17
CA GLU A 115 -0.78 -33.09 12.57
C GLU A 115 0.46 -33.68 13.31
N ASN A 116 1.04 -34.74 12.75
CA ASN A 116 2.24 -35.40 13.30
C ASN A 116 3.52 -34.92 12.59
N GLY A 117 3.43 -34.01 11.63
CA GLY A 117 4.55 -33.49 10.87
C GLY A 117 4.98 -34.38 9.69
N ASN A 118 4.23 -35.42 9.33
CA ASN A 118 4.54 -36.24 8.17
C ASN A 118 4.10 -35.51 6.88
N VAL A 119 4.95 -35.56 5.84
CA VAL A 119 4.66 -34.94 4.55
C VAL A 119 3.50 -35.70 3.88
N THR A 120 2.42 -34.95 3.58
CA THR A 120 1.23 -35.48 2.91
C THR A 120 1.23 -35.26 1.41
N GLY A 121 2.09 -34.36 0.91
CA GLY A 121 2.22 -34.02 -0.49
C GLY A 121 2.57 -32.56 -0.72
N ASN A 122 2.41 -32.10 -1.96
CA ASN A 122 2.60 -30.67 -2.30
C ASN A 122 1.25 -30.08 -2.68
N PHE A 123 1.03 -28.83 -2.31
CA PHE A 123 -0.12 -28.05 -2.77
C PHE A 123 0.33 -26.69 -3.31
N LYS A 124 -0.60 -25.97 -3.95
CA LYS A 124 -0.37 -24.62 -4.48
C LYS A 124 -1.29 -23.62 -3.79
N ALA A 125 -0.83 -22.39 -3.70
CA ALA A 125 -1.63 -21.25 -3.30
C ALA A 125 -1.39 -20.10 -4.27
N ASN A 126 -2.43 -19.32 -4.53
CA ASN A 126 -2.35 -18.10 -5.33
C ASN A 126 -3.42 -17.10 -4.92
N ASP A 127 -3.08 -15.83 -5.07
CA ASP A 127 -3.98 -14.71 -4.87
C ASP A 127 -4.02 -13.83 -6.12
N ALA A 128 -5.20 -13.30 -6.42
CA ALA A 128 -5.40 -12.37 -7.53
C ALA A 128 -6.35 -11.25 -7.15
N ALA A 129 -6.11 -10.04 -7.65
CA ALA A 129 -7.05 -8.93 -7.55
C ALA A 129 -7.12 -8.17 -8.87
N ILE A 130 -8.35 -7.79 -9.23
CA ILE A 130 -8.61 -6.83 -10.32
C ILE A 130 -9.19 -5.58 -9.66
N THR A 131 -8.64 -4.42 -10.04
CA THR A 131 -9.03 -3.12 -9.51
C THR A 131 -9.44 -2.19 -10.64
N VAL A 132 -10.54 -1.48 -10.45
CA VAL A 132 -10.97 -0.36 -11.31
C VAL A 132 -11.00 0.89 -10.45
N GLY A 133 -10.37 1.96 -10.94
CA GLY A 133 -10.28 3.24 -10.25
C GLY A 133 -10.88 4.38 -11.03
N TYR A 134 -11.30 5.39 -10.28
CA TYR A 134 -11.73 6.69 -10.81
C TYR A 134 -11.16 7.80 -9.95
N ALA A 135 -10.69 8.87 -10.58
CA ALA A 135 -10.27 10.09 -9.91
C ALA A 135 -10.83 11.32 -10.59
N ARG A 136 -11.03 12.37 -9.78
CA ARG A 136 -11.44 13.68 -10.26
C ARG A 136 -10.61 14.79 -9.62
N VAL A 137 -10.10 15.67 -10.48
CA VAL A 137 -9.44 16.91 -10.09
C VAL A 137 -10.50 17.91 -9.65
N LEU A 138 -10.31 18.56 -8.51
CA LEU A 138 -11.20 19.55 -7.92
C LEU A 138 -10.47 20.90 -7.79
N GLY A 139 -10.68 21.77 -8.77
CA GLY A 139 -9.96 23.04 -8.88
C GLY A 139 -8.47 22.85 -9.12
N ASP A 140 -7.63 23.76 -8.61
CA ASP A 140 -6.22 23.85 -8.98
C ASP A 140 -5.30 22.94 -8.16
N TYR A 141 -5.75 22.45 -6.99
CA TYR A 141 -4.87 21.80 -6.00
C TYR A 141 -5.33 20.43 -5.52
N TRP A 142 -6.59 20.09 -5.68
CA TRP A 142 -7.14 18.90 -5.04
C TRP A 142 -7.53 17.83 -6.04
N THR A 143 -7.26 16.58 -5.69
CA THR A 143 -7.75 15.42 -6.42
C THR A 143 -8.38 14.44 -5.42
N VAL A 144 -9.55 13.93 -5.75
CA VAL A 144 -10.19 12.83 -5.03
C VAL A 144 -10.23 11.60 -5.92
N GLY A 145 -10.07 10.43 -5.33
CA GLY A 145 -10.12 9.18 -6.10
C GLY A 145 -10.69 8.02 -5.28
N ALA A 146 -11.20 7.04 -5.99
CA ALA A 146 -11.69 5.80 -5.40
C ALA A 146 -11.34 4.61 -6.29
N ASN A 147 -11.03 3.47 -5.67
CA ASN A 147 -10.86 2.17 -6.31
C ASN A 147 -11.91 1.19 -5.82
N ILE A 148 -12.33 0.28 -6.68
CA ILE A 148 -13.10 -0.93 -6.34
C ILE A 148 -12.27 -2.13 -6.77
N LYS A 149 -12.14 -3.12 -5.86
CA LYS A 149 -11.33 -4.32 -6.04
C LYS A 149 -12.20 -5.57 -5.92
N TYR A 150 -12.01 -6.49 -6.84
CA TYR A 150 -12.46 -7.87 -6.69
C TYR A 150 -11.24 -8.76 -6.44
N ILE A 151 -11.32 -9.57 -5.39
CA ILE A 151 -10.21 -10.37 -4.88
C ILE A 151 -10.62 -11.83 -4.93
N ASN A 152 -9.73 -12.68 -5.39
CA ASN A 152 -9.87 -14.13 -5.36
C ASN A 152 -8.60 -14.77 -4.81
N SER A 153 -8.77 -15.72 -3.91
CA SER A 153 -7.68 -16.47 -3.31
C SER A 153 -7.98 -17.96 -3.31
N THR A 154 -6.96 -18.75 -3.60
CA THR A 154 -7.04 -20.20 -3.58
C THR A 154 -5.84 -20.76 -2.82
N ILE A 155 -6.13 -21.61 -1.84
CA ILE A 155 -5.12 -22.35 -1.05
C ILE A 155 -5.51 -23.83 -1.12
N GLU A 156 -4.76 -24.63 -1.86
CA GLU A 156 -5.08 -26.03 -2.10
C GLU A 156 -6.47 -26.18 -2.74
N SER A 157 -7.45 -26.74 -2.02
CA SER A 157 -8.84 -26.89 -2.42
C SER A 157 -9.76 -25.77 -1.89
N TYR A 158 -9.26 -24.94 -0.97
CA TYR A 158 -10.02 -23.89 -0.34
C TYR A 158 -10.01 -22.62 -1.19
N LYS A 159 -11.17 -21.98 -1.32
CA LYS A 159 -11.33 -20.75 -2.09
C LYS A 159 -11.95 -19.66 -1.22
N SER A 160 -11.48 -18.46 -1.41
CA SER A 160 -12.05 -17.28 -0.79
C SER A 160 -12.12 -16.13 -1.79
N SER A 161 -13.13 -15.28 -1.67
CA SER A 161 -13.25 -14.07 -2.48
C SER A 161 -13.76 -12.90 -1.67
N ALA A 162 -13.41 -11.68 -2.10
CA ALA A 162 -13.80 -10.46 -1.42
C ALA A 162 -14.04 -9.31 -2.39
N ILE A 163 -14.76 -8.30 -1.90
CA ILE A 163 -14.86 -6.97 -2.50
C ILE A 163 -14.26 -5.98 -1.52
N ALA A 164 -13.40 -5.11 -2.01
CA ALA A 164 -12.79 -4.03 -1.25
C ALA A 164 -12.77 -2.75 -2.06
N GLY A 165 -12.50 -1.63 -1.38
CA GLY A 165 -12.32 -0.33 -2.00
C GLY A 165 -11.24 0.49 -1.31
N ASP A 166 -10.77 1.49 -2.04
CA ASP A 166 -9.89 2.52 -1.52
C ASP A 166 -10.50 3.88 -1.76
N VAL A 167 -10.19 4.84 -0.91
CA VAL A 167 -10.55 6.26 -1.10
C VAL A 167 -9.33 7.11 -0.79
N GLY A 168 -8.98 7.98 -1.73
CA GLY A 168 -7.85 8.89 -1.63
C GLY A 168 -8.25 10.35 -1.76
N LEU A 169 -7.50 11.21 -1.09
CA LEU A 169 -7.51 12.65 -1.24
C LEU A 169 -6.06 13.11 -1.38
N SER A 170 -5.77 13.91 -2.40
CA SER A 170 -4.45 14.49 -2.63
C SER A 170 -4.55 15.99 -2.80
N TYR A 171 -3.63 16.71 -2.18
CA TYR A 171 -3.36 18.13 -2.39
C TYR A 171 -2.02 18.25 -3.10
N HIS A 172 -2.00 18.94 -4.22
CA HIS A 172 -0.80 19.18 -5.00
C HIS A 172 -0.66 20.66 -5.30
N ASP A 173 0.46 21.26 -4.88
CA ASP A 173 0.81 22.66 -5.13
C ASP A 173 2.07 22.69 -6.01
N PHE A 174 1.85 22.94 -7.32
CA PHE A 174 2.92 22.96 -8.30
C PHE A 174 3.90 24.13 -8.07
N ASP A 175 3.42 25.26 -7.58
CA ASP A 175 4.26 26.45 -7.36
C ASP A 175 5.23 26.22 -6.18
N LYS A 176 4.80 25.46 -5.19
CA LYS A 176 5.61 25.13 -4.00
C LYS A 176 6.25 23.75 -4.06
N ASN A 177 5.97 22.98 -5.09
CA ASN A 177 6.46 21.59 -5.22
C ASN A 177 6.14 20.72 -3.99
N ILE A 178 4.92 20.86 -3.46
CA ILE A 178 4.45 20.11 -2.28
C ILE A 178 3.27 19.21 -2.67
N ASN A 179 3.35 17.94 -2.29
CA ASN A 179 2.25 17.00 -2.31
C ASN A 179 1.90 16.55 -0.90
N VAL A 180 0.60 16.51 -0.59
CA VAL A 180 0.09 15.88 0.64
C VAL A 180 -1.05 14.96 0.26
N SER A 181 -1.02 13.73 0.72
CA SER A 181 -2.07 12.75 0.40
C SER A 181 -2.50 11.97 1.63
N LEU A 182 -3.80 11.71 1.69
CA LEU A 182 -4.42 10.79 2.64
C LEU A 182 -5.13 9.71 1.83
N VAL A 183 -4.90 8.45 2.19
CA VAL A 183 -5.59 7.32 1.56
C VAL A 183 -6.03 6.31 2.61
N VAL A 184 -7.23 5.80 2.45
CA VAL A 184 -7.76 4.64 3.17
C VAL A 184 -7.91 3.53 2.17
N ARG A 185 -7.23 2.40 2.42
CA ARG A 185 -7.12 1.27 1.50
C ARG A 185 -7.77 0.01 2.04
N ASN A 186 -8.20 -0.84 1.12
CA ASN A 186 -8.69 -2.19 1.38
C ASN A 186 -9.86 -2.26 2.38
N ILE A 187 -10.75 -1.25 2.34
CA ILE A 187 -12.02 -1.28 3.10
C ILE A 187 -12.95 -2.27 2.41
N GLY A 188 -13.33 -3.34 3.08
CA GLY A 188 -14.14 -4.36 2.43
C GLY A 188 -14.47 -5.55 3.30
N GLN A 189 -14.97 -6.60 2.66
CA GLN A 189 -15.32 -7.85 3.33
C GLN A 189 -15.23 -9.06 2.39
N GLN A 190 -15.01 -10.22 2.97
CA GLN A 190 -15.15 -11.48 2.26
C GLN A 190 -16.62 -11.71 1.85
N ILE A 191 -16.84 -12.10 0.59
CA ILE A 191 -18.10 -12.59 0.06
C ILE A 191 -18.16 -14.12 0.05
N GLN A 192 -16.99 -14.77 -0.03
CA GLN A 192 -16.81 -16.20 0.15
C GLN A 192 -15.61 -16.42 1.06
N THR A 193 -15.76 -17.26 2.07
CA THR A 193 -14.72 -17.59 3.05
C THR A 193 -14.13 -18.97 2.78
N TYR A 194 -12.91 -19.25 3.22
CA TYR A 194 -12.27 -20.56 3.04
C TYR A 194 -13.00 -21.68 3.77
N ASN A 195 -13.53 -21.43 4.98
CA ASN A 195 -14.08 -22.45 5.86
C ASN A 195 -15.36 -22.01 6.59
N GLY A 196 -16.07 -21.03 6.07
CA GLY A 196 -17.31 -20.50 6.68
C GLY A 196 -17.07 -19.43 7.75
N LYS A 197 -15.82 -19.17 8.20
CA LYS A 197 -15.47 -18.10 9.14
C LYS A 197 -14.96 -16.87 8.39
N LYS A 198 -15.53 -15.70 8.65
CA LYS A 198 -15.04 -14.44 8.12
C LYS A 198 -13.76 -14.01 8.83
N GLU A 199 -12.86 -13.45 8.05
CA GLU A 199 -11.57 -12.91 8.47
C GLU A 199 -11.47 -11.45 8.05
N ASP A 200 -10.63 -10.66 8.72
CA ASP A 200 -10.56 -9.22 8.50
C ASP A 200 -9.76 -8.88 7.24
N MET A 201 -10.19 -7.82 6.55
CA MET A 201 -9.47 -7.23 5.43
C MET A 201 -8.23 -6.48 5.92
N PRO A 202 -7.15 -6.40 5.10
CA PRO A 202 -5.91 -5.72 5.46
C PRO A 202 -6.06 -4.19 5.24
N THR A 203 -7.05 -3.58 5.90
CA THR A 203 -7.33 -2.15 5.82
C THR A 203 -6.15 -1.34 6.31
N GLN A 204 -5.80 -0.26 5.57
CA GLN A 204 -4.73 0.66 5.92
C GLN A 204 -5.18 2.11 5.77
N VAL A 205 -4.72 2.97 6.69
CA VAL A 205 -4.82 4.43 6.59
C VAL A 205 -3.41 4.99 6.50
N ASN A 206 -3.11 5.64 5.38
CA ASN A 206 -1.78 6.19 5.11
C ASN A 206 -1.88 7.68 4.82
N LEU A 207 -0.95 8.45 5.41
CA LEU A 207 -0.76 9.88 5.18
C LEU A 207 0.66 10.08 4.66
N GLY A 208 0.82 10.89 3.63
CA GLY A 208 2.11 11.21 3.08
C GLY A 208 2.27 12.69 2.79
N ILE A 209 3.51 13.15 2.79
CA ILE A 209 3.93 14.44 2.28
C ILE A 209 5.20 14.26 1.47
N SER A 210 5.27 14.87 0.29
CA SER A 210 6.52 15.02 -0.45
C SER A 210 6.77 16.49 -0.78
N HIS A 211 8.05 16.85 -0.84
CA HIS A 211 8.49 18.19 -1.16
C HIS A 211 9.78 18.15 -1.97
N ARG A 212 9.74 18.76 -3.16
CA ARG A 212 10.89 18.91 -4.02
C ARG A 212 11.52 20.30 -3.81
N LEU A 213 12.83 20.30 -3.63
CA LEU A 213 13.58 21.52 -3.41
C LEU A 213 13.74 22.31 -4.72
N GLU A 214 13.54 23.62 -4.69
CA GLU A 214 13.58 24.48 -5.90
C GLU A 214 14.98 24.58 -6.55
N HIS A 215 16.04 24.53 -5.75
CA HIS A 215 17.41 24.84 -6.18
C HIS A 215 18.32 23.61 -6.21
N VAL A 216 17.83 22.46 -5.77
CA VAL A 216 18.56 21.19 -5.73
C VAL A 216 17.65 20.12 -6.29
N PRO A 217 18.13 19.28 -7.22
CA PRO A 217 17.31 18.23 -7.82
C PRO A 217 17.05 17.08 -6.82
N LEU A 218 16.40 17.39 -5.71
CA LEU A 218 16.15 16.48 -4.59
C LEU A 218 14.70 16.63 -4.11
N GLU A 219 14.02 15.51 -4.01
CA GLU A 219 12.68 15.40 -3.43
C GLU A 219 12.74 14.53 -2.18
N PHE A 220 12.12 14.99 -1.10
CA PHE A 220 11.92 14.21 0.12
C PHE A 220 10.48 13.72 0.21
N THR A 221 10.32 12.49 0.68
CA THR A 221 9.02 11.89 0.96
C THR A 221 8.98 11.39 2.40
N PHE A 222 7.92 11.75 3.12
CA PHE A 222 7.62 11.25 4.45
C PHE A 222 6.25 10.59 4.42
N SER A 223 6.15 9.36 4.90
CA SER A 223 4.89 8.62 4.94
C SER A 223 4.64 8.06 6.32
N LEU A 224 3.43 8.26 6.80
CA LEU A 224 2.88 7.60 7.98
C LEU A 224 1.90 6.54 7.50
N HIS A 225 2.11 5.31 7.89
CA HIS A 225 1.30 4.17 7.45
C HIS A 225 0.65 3.43 8.62
N ASP A 226 -0.38 2.64 8.32
CA ASP A 226 -1.12 1.85 9.31
C ASP A 226 -1.74 2.68 10.45
N LEU A 227 -2.17 3.92 10.18
CA LEU A 227 -2.67 4.86 11.20
C LEU A 227 -3.99 4.40 11.87
N GLN A 228 -4.66 3.39 11.33
CA GLN A 228 -5.85 2.78 11.92
C GLN A 228 -5.55 1.92 13.15
N LYS A 229 -4.28 1.53 13.36
CA LYS A 229 -3.85 0.71 14.49
C LYS A 229 -2.63 1.34 15.15
N PHE A 230 -2.72 1.73 16.42
CA PHE A 230 -1.61 2.37 17.13
C PHE A 230 -0.42 1.44 17.35
N ASP A 231 -0.68 0.15 17.62
CA ASP A 231 0.36 -0.85 17.88
C ASP A 231 0.54 -1.77 16.66
N ILE A 232 1.52 -1.42 15.84
CA ILE A 232 1.97 -2.22 14.69
C ILE A 232 3.33 -2.87 14.91
N SER A 233 3.94 -2.60 16.07
CA SER A 233 5.26 -3.11 16.45
C SER A 233 5.17 -4.53 16.98
N GLN A 234 6.28 -5.25 16.92
CA GLN A 234 6.43 -6.48 17.72
C GLN A 234 6.37 -6.14 19.22
N PRO A 235 5.76 -6.99 20.05
CA PRO A 235 5.56 -6.69 21.48
C PRO A 235 6.87 -6.50 22.24
N TYR A 236 7.93 -7.19 21.82
CA TYR A 236 9.24 -7.14 22.47
C TYR A 236 10.33 -6.75 21.46
N ASN A 237 11.28 -5.95 21.94
CA ASN A 237 12.50 -5.63 21.18
C ASN A 237 13.47 -6.84 21.21
N LYS A 238 14.56 -6.74 20.45
CA LYS A 238 15.63 -7.76 20.40
C LYS A 238 16.28 -8.11 21.75
N ASN A 239 16.09 -7.29 22.76
CA ASN A 239 16.62 -7.52 24.12
C ASN A 239 15.55 -8.12 25.06
N GLY A 240 14.38 -8.53 24.54
CA GLY A 240 13.27 -9.08 25.32
C GLY A 240 12.51 -8.05 26.17
N GLN A 241 12.70 -6.74 25.91
CA GLN A 241 12.01 -5.68 26.64
C GLN A 241 10.78 -5.24 25.83
N GLU A 242 9.71 -4.84 26.51
CA GLU A 242 8.53 -4.26 25.87
C GLU A 242 8.90 -3.03 25.05
N VAL A 243 8.28 -2.92 23.87
CA VAL A 243 8.51 -1.79 22.96
C VAL A 243 7.84 -0.54 23.50
N SER A 244 8.61 0.55 23.65
CA SER A 244 8.11 1.81 24.17
C SER A 244 7.09 2.48 23.22
N ALA A 245 6.20 3.32 23.76
CA ALA A 245 5.23 4.08 22.97
C ALA A 245 5.89 4.95 21.87
N GLY A 246 7.03 5.57 22.18
CA GLY A 246 7.79 6.36 21.20
C GLY A 246 8.29 5.51 20.03
N ARG A 247 8.68 4.25 20.29
CA ARG A 247 9.07 3.31 19.25
C ARG A 247 7.87 2.92 18.39
N LYS A 248 6.72 2.63 18.98
CA LYS A 248 5.49 2.31 18.26
C LYS A 248 5.10 3.45 17.30
N MET A 249 5.25 4.71 17.72
CA MET A 249 5.01 5.88 16.85
C MET A 249 6.00 5.94 15.67
N ILE A 250 7.28 5.66 15.91
CA ILE A 250 8.32 5.69 14.87
C ILE A 250 8.12 4.56 13.86
N ASP A 251 7.61 3.43 14.26
CA ASP A 251 7.37 2.28 13.36
C ASP A 251 6.30 2.58 12.29
N HIS A 252 5.46 3.60 12.48
CA HIS A 252 4.57 4.10 11.44
C HIS A 252 5.28 4.93 10.35
N LEU A 253 6.53 5.35 10.56
CA LEU A 253 7.22 6.27 9.69
C LEU A 253 8.03 5.53 8.62
N SER A 254 7.93 6.01 7.39
CA SER A 254 8.87 5.76 6.30
C SER A 254 9.36 7.09 5.75
N VAL A 255 10.63 7.16 5.40
CA VAL A 255 11.24 8.33 4.78
C VAL A 255 11.92 7.94 3.48
N GLY A 256 11.84 8.82 2.49
CA GLY A 256 12.47 8.62 1.19
C GLY A 256 13.13 9.91 0.70
N ALA A 257 14.12 9.74 -0.14
CA ALA A 257 14.78 10.81 -0.88
C ALA A 257 15.00 10.37 -2.32
N GLU A 258 14.69 11.23 -3.28
CA GLU A 258 14.90 11.02 -4.69
C GLU A 258 15.78 12.12 -5.25
N LEU A 259 16.91 11.73 -5.87
CA LEU A 259 17.84 12.62 -6.53
C LEU A 259 17.54 12.60 -8.04
N PHE A 260 17.48 13.77 -8.66
CA PHE A 260 17.12 13.98 -10.06
C PHE A 260 15.71 13.48 -10.43
N PRO A 261 14.64 13.89 -9.69
CA PRO A 261 13.29 13.34 -9.89
C PRO A 261 12.69 13.59 -11.28
N GLU A 262 13.14 14.62 -12.00
CA GLU A 262 12.67 14.99 -13.35
C GLU A 262 13.55 14.45 -14.48
N SER A 263 14.63 13.72 -14.16
CA SER A 263 15.56 13.20 -15.17
C SER A 263 15.25 11.76 -15.53
N ASP A 264 15.65 11.35 -16.74
CA ASP A 264 15.61 9.95 -17.16
C ASP A 264 16.46 9.05 -16.25
N PHE A 265 17.53 9.62 -15.67
CA PHE A 265 18.33 8.99 -14.63
C PHE A 265 17.99 9.58 -13.27
N ASN A 266 17.53 8.74 -12.36
CA ASN A 266 17.24 9.13 -10.98
C ASN A 266 17.77 8.09 -10.00
N MET A 267 18.06 8.54 -8.77
CA MET A 267 18.51 7.69 -7.67
C MET A 267 17.57 7.87 -6.49
N ARG A 268 17.18 6.78 -5.87
CA ARG A 268 16.26 6.76 -4.74
C ARG A 268 16.87 6.06 -3.56
N LEU A 269 16.59 6.56 -2.38
CA LEU A 269 16.97 5.97 -1.12
C LEU A 269 15.82 6.14 -0.13
N GLY A 270 15.47 5.08 0.57
CA GLY A 270 14.42 5.13 1.57
C GLY A 270 14.79 4.36 2.83
N TYR A 271 14.06 4.64 3.88
CA TYR A 271 14.15 3.91 5.13
C TYR A 271 12.75 3.68 5.73
N ASN A 272 12.43 2.42 5.99
CA ASN A 272 11.23 2.02 6.69
C ASN A 272 11.59 1.63 8.12
N PHE A 273 11.11 2.40 9.09
CA PHE A 273 11.49 2.21 10.49
C PHE A 273 10.97 0.89 11.06
N LYS A 274 9.74 0.49 10.74
CA LYS A 274 9.18 -0.80 11.14
C LYS A 274 10.04 -1.96 10.64
N ARG A 275 10.30 -1.99 9.31
CA ARG A 275 11.14 -3.04 8.70
C ARG A 275 12.53 -3.07 9.30
N GLY A 276 13.17 -1.90 9.51
CA GLY A 276 14.48 -1.79 10.12
C GLY A 276 14.54 -2.38 11.52
N ASN A 277 13.43 -2.34 12.20
CA ASN A 277 13.28 -2.79 13.56
C ASN A 277 12.92 -4.28 13.67
N GLU A 278 12.04 -4.77 12.82
CA GLU A 278 11.58 -6.16 12.79
C GLU A 278 12.65 -7.12 12.28
N LEU A 279 13.42 -6.69 11.27
CA LEU A 279 14.45 -7.51 10.64
C LEU A 279 15.87 -7.31 11.22
N ALA A 280 16.00 -6.56 12.32
CA ALA A 280 17.28 -6.37 12.98
C ALA A 280 17.74 -7.65 13.67
N ALA A 281 18.78 -8.30 13.15
CA ALA A 281 19.40 -9.47 13.78
C ALA A 281 20.28 -9.06 14.99
N GLU A 282 20.35 -9.94 15.98
CA GLU A 282 21.15 -9.74 17.20
C GLU A 282 22.65 -9.64 16.83
N GLY A 283 23.34 -8.62 17.34
CA GLY A 283 24.78 -8.45 17.13
C GLY A 283 25.20 -7.85 15.79
N ILE A 284 24.29 -7.60 14.85
CA ILE A 284 24.59 -7.00 13.55
C ILE A 284 23.88 -5.64 13.44
N ARG A 285 24.63 -4.58 13.05
CA ARG A 285 24.00 -3.33 12.59
C ARG A 285 23.34 -3.61 11.25
N SER A 286 22.08 -4.01 11.29
CA SER A 286 21.30 -4.30 10.10
C SER A 286 20.78 -3.01 9.47
N LEU A 287 21.04 -2.82 8.17
CA LEU A 287 20.41 -1.81 7.34
C LEU A 287 19.08 -2.33 6.74
N SER A 288 18.43 -3.28 7.37
CA SER A 288 17.24 -3.99 6.87
C SER A 288 16.04 -3.07 6.57
N GLY A 289 16.00 -1.88 7.15
CA GLY A 289 15.02 -0.84 6.82
C GLY A 289 15.38 -0.01 5.60
N LEU A 290 16.64 -0.09 5.11
CA LEU A 290 17.11 0.66 3.96
C LEU A 290 16.56 0.06 2.67
N THR A 291 16.14 0.94 1.76
CA THR A 291 15.64 0.61 0.42
C THR A 291 16.30 1.51 -0.62
N TYR A 292 16.51 0.99 -1.82
CA TYR A 292 17.15 1.74 -2.92
C TYR A 292 16.73 1.16 -4.27
#